data_521d74ac4ca6932aa2af019b7080faa4
#
_entry.id   521d74ac4ca6932aa2af019b7080faa4
#
_cell.length_a   1.000
_cell.length_b   1.000
_cell.length_c   1.000
_cell.angle_alpha   90.00
_cell.angle_beta   90.00
_cell.angle_gamma   90.00
#
_symmetry.space_group_name_H-M   'P 1'
#
loop_
_entity.id
_entity.type
_entity.pdbx_description
1 polymer ?
#
loop_
_entity_poly.entity_id
_entity_poly.type
_entity_poly.pdbx_seq_one_letter_code
_entity_poly.pdbx_strand_id
1 'polypeptide(L)'
;MFVPVIAGSDKTTVSVATGHQEYHPVYASPGIISNTARRGHGNGVLPIAFLPIPKGRLLFIHITFRFQSLIYYLASKRQRKRPEFQRFCRQLYHRCLEIVFGPLKPYMEAYKVMKCPDGHFRRAIFGLGPYIADYPEQVWLAGCVSDWCPKWVIYSPCFLTTILMYS
;
A
#
# COMPACT_ATOMS: atom_id res chain seq x y z
N MET A 1 -2.53 23.14 9.06
CA MET A 1 -2.49 22.79 7.61
C MET A 1 -2.81 21.32 7.46
N PHE A 2 -3.75 20.96 6.62
CA PHE A 2 -4.04 19.56 6.30
C PHE A 2 -3.19 19.14 5.10
N VAL A 3 -2.54 17.97 5.19
CA VAL A 3 -1.66 17.41 4.15
C VAL A 3 -2.19 16.03 3.78
N PRO A 4 -2.98 15.92 2.69
CA PRO A 4 -3.38 14.62 2.19
C PRO A 4 -2.19 13.89 1.59
N VAL A 5 -2.02 12.61 1.92
CA VAL A 5 -1.02 11.71 1.33
C VAL A 5 -1.70 10.90 0.25
N ILE A 6 -1.38 11.19 -1.00
CA ILE A 6 -1.80 10.39 -2.15
C ILE A 6 -0.85 9.19 -2.21
N ALA A 7 -1.40 8.00 -2.20
CA ALA A 7 -0.63 6.76 -2.32
C ALA A 7 -1.03 5.98 -3.57
N GLY A 8 -0.20 5.05 -3.96
CA GLY A 8 -0.52 4.13 -5.05
C GLY A 8 0.48 2.99 -5.14
N SER A 9 0.10 1.95 -5.83
CA SER A 9 0.97 0.83 -6.15
C SER A 9 0.79 0.41 -7.59
N ASP A 10 1.86 -0.11 -8.17
CA ASP A 10 1.85 -0.64 -9.54
C ASP A 10 2.79 -1.84 -9.63
N LYS A 11 2.23 -2.99 -9.95
CA LYS A 11 3.01 -4.21 -10.12
C LYS A 11 3.66 -4.23 -11.50
N THR A 12 4.96 -4.01 -11.55
CA THR A 12 5.72 -3.87 -12.79
C THR A 12 6.66 -5.06 -13.01
N THR A 13 6.70 -5.59 -14.23
CA THR A 13 7.68 -6.60 -14.66
C THR A 13 8.92 -5.89 -15.17
N VAL A 14 10.06 -6.10 -14.49
CA VAL A 14 11.31 -5.40 -14.79
C VAL A 14 12.21 -6.18 -15.73
N SER A 15 12.12 -7.51 -15.75
CA SER A 15 12.93 -8.36 -16.65
C SER A 15 12.09 -9.47 -17.24
N VAL A 16 12.13 -9.59 -18.56
CA VAL A 16 11.40 -10.61 -19.31
C VAL A 16 12.32 -11.76 -19.75
N ALA A 17 13.59 -11.50 -20.04
CA ALA A 17 14.51 -12.48 -20.63
C ALA A 17 15.31 -13.29 -19.59
N THR A 18 15.64 -12.71 -18.44
CA THR A 18 16.55 -13.30 -17.45
C THR A 18 15.89 -13.56 -16.10
N GLY A 19 14.69 -14.14 -16.06
CA GLY A 19 14.09 -14.64 -14.83
C GLY A 19 12.78 -14.02 -14.37
N HIS A 20 12.07 -13.27 -15.19
CA HIS A 20 10.74 -12.72 -14.88
C HIS A 20 10.69 -12.06 -13.49
N GLN A 21 11.55 -11.07 -13.30
CA GLN A 21 11.55 -10.30 -12.05
C GLN A 21 10.43 -9.27 -12.08
N GLU A 22 9.61 -9.33 -11.05
CA GLU A 22 8.51 -8.40 -10.84
C GLU A 22 8.78 -7.64 -9.56
N TYR A 23 8.50 -6.34 -9.59
CA TYR A 23 8.48 -5.47 -8.42
C TYR A 23 7.07 -4.95 -8.20
N HIS A 24 6.76 -4.65 -6.96
CA HIS A 24 5.47 -4.10 -6.58
C HIS A 24 5.71 -2.90 -5.64
N PRO A 25 6.18 -1.77 -6.20
CA PRO A 25 6.44 -0.57 -5.43
C PRO A 25 5.16 0.08 -4.94
N VAL A 26 5.23 0.64 -3.74
CA VAL A 26 4.23 1.56 -3.19
C VAL A 26 4.81 2.95 -3.26
N TYR A 27 4.07 3.86 -3.86
CA TYR A 27 4.44 5.26 -4.01
C TYR A 27 3.62 6.13 -3.07
N ALA A 28 4.20 7.24 -2.63
CA ALA A 28 3.50 8.29 -1.92
C ALA A 28 3.84 9.67 -2.47
N SER A 29 2.87 10.56 -2.40
CA SER A 29 3.01 11.96 -2.83
C SER A 29 2.17 12.86 -1.90
N PRO A 30 2.70 14.00 -1.43
CA PRO A 30 1.86 14.99 -0.77
C PRO A 30 0.83 15.58 -1.73
N GLY A 31 -0.45 15.59 -1.32
CA GLY A 31 -1.53 16.09 -2.17
C GLY A 31 -1.56 17.60 -2.34
N ILE A 32 -0.80 18.34 -1.53
CA ILE A 32 -0.66 19.80 -1.60
C ILE A 32 0.27 20.27 -2.73
N ILE A 33 1.01 19.36 -3.36
CA ILE A 33 1.90 19.68 -4.46
C ILE A 33 1.10 19.80 -5.76
N SER A 34 1.38 20.86 -6.56
CA SER A 34 0.76 21.01 -7.87
C SER A 34 1.10 19.85 -8.81
N ASN A 35 0.20 19.56 -9.75
CA ASN A 35 0.44 18.46 -10.72
C ASN A 35 1.68 18.72 -11.59
N THR A 36 1.99 19.96 -11.91
CA THR A 36 3.19 20.34 -12.66
C THR A 36 4.45 19.99 -11.87
N ALA A 37 4.50 20.35 -10.59
CA ALA A 37 5.63 20.01 -9.71
C ALA A 37 5.74 18.50 -9.47
N ARG A 38 4.59 17.79 -9.37
CA ARG A 38 4.57 16.33 -9.19
C ARG A 38 5.09 15.58 -10.40
N ARG A 39 4.81 16.06 -11.63
CA ARG A 39 5.28 15.47 -12.89
C ARG A 39 6.69 15.89 -13.25
N GLY A 40 7.18 17.02 -12.72
CA GLY A 40 8.56 17.45 -12.86
C GLY A 40 9.50 16.54 -12.08
N HIS A 41 10.77 16.49 -12.46
CA HIS A 41 11.80 15.68 -11.79
C HIS A 41 12.14 16.16 -10.35
N GLY A 42 11.16 16.76 -9.65
CA GLY A 42 11.31 17.38 -8.34
C GLY A 42 10.99 16.48 -7.14
N ASN A 43 11.07 15.15 -7.31
CA ASN A 43 10.78 14.17 -6.22
C ASN A 43 9.37 14.32 -5.61
N GLY A 44 8.39 14.78 -6.40
CA GLY A 44 7.00 14.91 -5.95
C GLY A 44 6.29 13.59 -5.68
N VAL A 45 6.82 12.47 -6.21
CA VAL A 45 6.37 11.11 -5.96
C VAL A 45 7.58 10.27 -5.60
N LEU A 46 7.51 9.56 -4.49
CA LEU A 46 8.60 8.71 -4.00
C LEU A 46 8.13 7.27 -3.78
N PRO A 47 8.93 6.27 -4.14
CA PRO A 47 8.70 4.91 -3.68
C PRO A 47 9.01 4.84 -2.17
N ILE A 48 8.04 4.37 -1.39
CA ILE A 48 8.15 4.28 0.07
C ILE A 48 8.31 2.85 0.56
N ALA A 49 7.89 1.87 -0.24
CA ALA A 49 7.99 0.45 0.09
C ALA A 49 7.92 -0.41 -1.17
N PHE A 50 8.24 -1.70 -1.01
CA PHE A 50 8.00 -2.75 -2.00
C PHE A 50 7.15 -3.85 -1.36
N LEU A 51 6.00 -4.12 -1.96
CA LEU A 51 5.12 -5.19 -1.49
C LEU A 51 5.67 -6.55 -1.92
N PRO A 52 5.56 -7.57 -1.06
CA PRO A 52 5.98 -8.92 -1.40
C PRO A 52 5.05 -9.51 -2.48
N ILE A 53 5.64 -10.15 -3.47
CA ILE A 53 4.91 -10.88 -4.50
C ILE A 53 5.02 -12.37 -4.18
N PRO A 54 3.99 -13.03 -3.66
CA PRO A 54 4.02 -14.44 -3.34
C PRO A 54 4.09 -15.26 -4.64
N LYS A 55 5.31 -15.53 -5.09
CA LYS A 55 5.58 -16.50 -6.15
C LYS A 55 5.57 -17.88 -5.51
N GLY A 56 4.79 -18.82 -6.03
CA GLY A 56 4.63 -20.18 -5.50
C GLY A 56 5.90 -21.05 -5.42
N ARG A 57 7.03 -20.46 -5.11
CA ARG A 57 8.31 -21.10 -4.77
C ARG A 57 8.71 -20.62 -3.39
N LEU A 58 9.23 -21.53 -2.55
CA LEU A 58 9.76 -21.23 -1.23
C LEU A 58 10.69 -20.03 -1.27
N LEU A 59 10.29 -18.96 -0.61
CA LEU A 59 11.23 -18.01 -0.07
C LEU A 59 10.94 -17.94 1.43
N PHE A 60 11.87 -18.44 2.23
CA PHE A 60 11.96 -18.12 3.64
C PHE A 60 12.28 -16.62 3.75
N ILE A 61 11.26 -15.80 3.83
CA ILE A 61 11.47 -14.42 4.25
C ILE A 61 11.33 -14.43 5.76
N HIS A 62 12.48 -14.49 6.45
CA HIS A 62 12.56 -14.18 7.86
C HIS A 62 12.22 -12.68 8.03
N ILE A 63 10.94 -12.36 8.14
CA ILE A 63 10.56 -11.09 8.72
C ILE A 63 10.58 -11.30 10.22
N THR A 64 11.71 -11.00 10.83
CA THR A 64 11.85 -10.91 12.28
C THR A 64 11.17 -9.64 12.73
N PHE A 65 9.83 -9.67 12.83
CA PHE A 65 9.09 -8.70 13.61
C PHE A 65 8.57 -9.39 14.86
N ARG A 66 8.81 -8.77 16.00
CA ARG A 66 8.42 -9.12 17.35
C ARG A 66 7.00 -9.71 17.36
N PHE A 67 6.86 -11.02 17.68
CA PHE A 67 5.61 -11.76 17.85
C PHE A 67 4.76 -12.03 16.58
N GLN A 68 5.21 -12.95 15.75
CA GLN A 68 4.44 -14.06 15.17
C GLN A 68 5.23 -14.68 14.02
N SER A 69 5.64 -15.95 14.20
CA SER A 69 6.24 -16.76 13.14
C SER A 69 5.15 -17.06 12.11
N LEU A 70 5.11 -16.34 11.00
CA LEU A 70 4.28 -16.71 9.86
C LEU A 70 5.02 -17.78 9.05
N ILE A 71 4.55 -19.01 9.12
CA ILE A 71 5.02 -20.13 8.30
C ILE A 71 4.46 -19.96 6.89
N TYR A 72 5.33 -19.68 5.92
CA TYR A 72 4.93 -19.55 4.52
C TYR A 72 4.87 -20.91 3.84
N TYR A 73 3.72 -21.26 3.32
CA TYR A 73 3.49 -22.46 2.53
C TYR A 73 3.90 -22.29 1.06
N LEU A 74 4.57 -23.31 0.52
CA LEU A 74 4.86 -23.48 -0.90
C LEU A 74 3.58 -23.71 -1.69
N ALA A 75 3.24 -22.80 -2.57
CA ALA A 75 2.16 -23.01 -3.50
C ALA A 75 2.69 -23.38 -4.90
N SER A 76 2.46 -24.60 -5.34
CA SER A 76 2.60 -24.97 -6.75
C SER A 76 1.63 -24.16 -7.61
N LYS A 77 1.80 -24.13 -8.97
CA LYS A 77 0.87 -23.46 -9.90
C LYS A 77 -0.59 -23.87 -9.64
N ARG A 78 -0.82 -25.13 -9.24
CA ARG A 78 -2.14 -25.68 -8.92
C ARG A 78 -2.71 -25.13 -7.61
N GLN A 79 -1.86 -24.81 -6.65
CA GLN A 79 -2.27 -24.28 -5.34
C GLN A 79 -2.59 -22.78 -5.38
N ARG A 80 -2.05 -22.02 -6.36
CA ARG A 80 -2.36 -20.59 -6.54
C ARG A 80 -3.86 -20.32 -6.80
N LYS A 81 -4.57 -21.29 -7.38
CA LYS A 81 -6.01 -21.19 -7.63
C LYS A 81 -6.87 -21.55 -6.41
N ARG A 82 -6.27 -22.06 -5.33
CA ARG A 82 -7.02 -22.39 -4.12
C ARG A 82 -7.49 -21.12 -3.41
N PRO A 83 -8.75 -21.09 -2.93
CA PRO A 83 -9.31 -19.92 -2.25
C PRO A 83 -8.52 -19.53 -1.00
N GLU A 84 -7.95 -20.52 -0.30
CA GLU A 84 -7.11 -20.32 0.88
C GLU A 84 -5.84 -19.51 0.57
N PHE A 85 -5.18 -19.83 -0.56
CA PHE A 85 -3.99 -19.08 -0.99
C PHE A 85 -4.34 -17.67 -1.43
N GLN A 86 -5.47 -17.48 -2.12
CA GLN A 86 -5.93 -16.15 -2.49
C GLN A 86 -6.31 -15.31 -1.27
N ARG A 87 -6.94 -15.93 -0.26
CA ARG A 87 -7.23 -15.28 1.02
C ARG A 87 -5.94 -14.85 1.72
N PHE A 88 -4.95 -15.74 1.78
CA PHE A 88 -3.63 -15.42 2.32
C PHE A 88 -2.97 -14.24 1.60
N CYS A 89 -2.96 -14.22 0.26
CA CYS A 89 -2.38 -13.11 -0.51
C CYS A 89 -3.07 -11.78 -0.20
N ARG A 90 -4.40 -11.77 -0.04
CA ARG A 90 -5.15 -10.58 0.35
C ARG A 90 -4.78 -10.12 1.76
N GLN A 91 -4.73 -11.03 2.73
CA GLN A 91 -4.33 -10.72 4.10
C GLN A 91 -2.91 -10.16 4.16
N LEU A 92 -1.98 -10.79 3.41
CA LEU A 92 -0.61 -10.32 3.30
C LEU A 92 -0.54 -8.90 2.73
N TYR A 93 -1.28 -8.62 1.67
CA TYR A 93 -1.37 -7.30 1.04
C TYR A 93 -1.83 -6.25 2.05
N HIS A 94 -2.95 -6.49 2.74
CA HIS A 94 -3.47 -5.57 3.76
C HIS A 94 -2.49 -5.36 4.91
N ARG A 95 -1.87 -6.45 5.40
CA ARG A 95 -0.90 -6.34 6.49
C ARG A 95 0.34 -5.54 6.11
N CYS A 96 0.82 -5.69 4.88
CA CYS A 96 1.93 -4.88 4.37
C CYS A 96 1.56 -3.40 4.29
N LEU A 97 0.37 -3.06 3.78
CA LEU A 97 -0.09 -1.67 3.72
C LEU A 97 -0.26 -1.08 5.13
N GLU A 98 -0.76 -1.86 6.09
CA GLU A 98 -0.86 -1.44 7.49
C GLU A 98 0.53 -1.09 8.07
N ILE A 99 1.55 -1.90 7.81
CA ILE A 99 2.93 -1.64 8.24
C ILE A 99 3.48 -0.37 7.57
N VAL A 100 3.22 -0.20 6.27
CA VAL A 100 3.71 0.96 5.50
C VAL A 100 3.08 2.27 5.97
N PHE A 101 1.76 2.28 6.21
CA PHE A 101 1.02 3.49 6.57
C PHE A 101 0.79 3.65 8.08
N GLY A 102 1.05 2.62 8.88
CA GLY A 102 0.92 2.66 10.33
C GLY A 102 1.65 3.84 10.99
N PRO A 103 2.89 4.17 10.59
CA PRO A 103 3.60 5.34 11.12
C PRO A 103 2.92 6.69 10.87
N LEU A 104 1.98 6.77 9.92
CA LEU A 104 1.22 7.98 9.64
C LEU A 104 0.09 8.20 10.67
N LYS A 105 -0.43 7.13 11.28
CA LYS A 105 -1.60 7.15 12.18
C LYS A 105 -1.51 8.19 13.31
N PRO A 106 -0.42 8.32 14.07
CA PRO A 106 -0.32 9.33 15.11
C PRO A 106 -0.44 10.76 14.59
N TYR A 107 -0.01 11.00 13.35
CA TYR A 107 -0.05 12.32 12.72
C TYR A 107 -1.38 12.63 12.02
N MET A 108 -2.29 11.65 11.97
CA MET A 108 -3.67 11.84 11.55
C MET A 108 -4.52 12.37 12.72
N GLU A 109 -4.16 12.04 13.96
CA GLU A 109 -4.87 12.44 15.16
C GLU A 109 -4.29 13.70 15.79
N ALA A 110 -2.95 13.85 15.78
CA ALA A 110 -2.25 14.97 16.37
C ALA A 110 -1.41 15.70 15.32
N TYR A 111 -1.35 17.03 15.40
CA TYR A 111 -0.51 17.81 14.51
C TYR A 111 0.99 17.60 14.78
N LYS A 112 1.76 17.67 13.72
CA LYS A 112 3.22 17.77 13.77
C LYS A 112 3.69 19.14 13.33
N VAL A 113 4.61 19.74 14.06
CA VAL A 113 5.24 21.00 13.64
C VAL A 113 6.32 20.66 12.60
N MET A 114 6.23 21.26 11.44
CA MET A 114 7.15 21.06 10.33
C MET A 114 7.68 22.38 9.81
N LYS A 115 8.96 22.41 9.48
CA LYS A 115 9.56 23.52 8.73
C LYS A 115 9.18 23.37 7.25
N CYS A 116 8.55 24.40 6.69
CA CYS A 116 8.19 24.45 5.28
C CYS A 116 9.35 25.02 4.43
N PRO A 117 9.34 24.81 3.10
CA PRO A 117 10.38 25.33 2.21
C PRO A 117 10.56 26.84 2.24
N ASP A 118 9.51 27.58 2.59
CA ASP A 118 9.52 29.03 2.79
C ASP A 118 10.17 29.48 4.11
N GLY A 119 10.74 28.55 4.88
CA GLY A 119 11.39 28.80 6.15
C GLY A 119 10.46 28.87 7.36
N HIS A 120 9.15 28.93 7.17
CA HIS A 120 8.18 29.02 8.26
C HIS A 120 7.85 27.66 8.88
N PHE A 121 7.55 27.66 10.16
CA PHE A 121 7.05 26.46 10.86
C PHE A 121 5.52 26.43 10.83
N ARG A 122 4.96 25.30 10.42
CA ARG A 122 3.50 25.09 10.37
C ARG A 122 3.09 23.84 11.11
N ARG A 123 1.92 23.91 11.75
CA ARG A 123 1.26 22.73 12.30
C ARG A 123 0.58 21.98 11.16
N ALA A 124 1.02 20.76 10.88
CA ALA A 124 0.48 19.89 9.85
C ALA A 124 -0.24 18.70 10.46
N ILE A 125 -1.43 18.40 9.98
CA ILE A 125 -2.16 17.16 10.21
C ILE A 125 -2.15 16.41 8.88
N PHE A 126 -1.82 15.14 8.92
CA PHE A 126 -1.77 14.29 7.74
C PHE A 126 -3.06 13.49 7.61
N GLY A 127 -3.38 13.04 6.41
CA GLY A 127 -4.48 12.12 6.17
C GLY A 127 -4.20 11.28 4.94
N LEU A 128 -4.66 10.04 4.93
CA LEU A 128 -4.66 9.24 3.71
C LEU A 128 -5.65 9.85 2.72
N GLY A 129 -5.14 10.20 1.55
CA GLY A 129 -5.90 10.61 0.39
C GLY A 129 -6.28 9.41 -0.49
N PRO A 130 -6.48 9.62 -1.79
CA PRO A 130 -6.79 8.55 -2.72
C PRO A 130 -5.62 7.56 -2.83
N TYR A 131 -5.98 6.27 -2.95
CA TYR A 131 -5.05 5.20 -3.29
C TYR A 131 -5.24 4.81 -4.75
N ILE A 132 -4.18 4.93 -5.54
CA ILE A 132 -4.17 4.69 -6.99
C ILE A 132 -3.57 3.31 -7.23
N ALA A 133 -4.32 2.40 -7.82
CA ALA A 133 -3.87 1.04 -8.11
C ALA A 133 -4.65 0.47 -9.29
N ASP A 134 -4.15 -0.60 -9.87
CA ASP A 134 -4.85 -1.39 -10.87
C ASP A 134 -6.14 -2.02 -10.33
N TYR A 135 -7.09 -2.32 -11.22
CA TYR A 135 -8.37 -2.89 -10.83
C TYR A 135 -8.25 -4.13 -9.90
N PRO A 136 -7.39 -5.12 -10.16
CA PRO A 136 -7.23 -6.27 -9.26
C PRO A 136 -6.79 -5.86 -7.84
N GLU A 137 -5.92 -4.87 -7.73
CA GLU A 137 -5.47 -4.35 -6.43
C GLU A 137 -6.56 -3.54 -5.74
N GLN A 138 -7.33 -2.75 -6.50
CA GLN A 138 -8.47 -2.02 -5.97
C GLN A 138 -9.53 -2.97 -5.38
N VAL A 139 -9.78 -4.10 -6.05
CA VAL A 139 -10.67 -5.17 -5.56
C VAL A 139 -10.14 -5.77 -4.25
N TRP A 140 -8.83 -6.01 -4.16
CA TRP A 140 -8.21 -6.52 -2.94
C TRP A 140 -8.29 -5.49 -1.81
N LEU A 141 -7.98 -4.24 -2.10
CA LEU A 141 -8.01 -3.13 -1.15
C LEU A 141 -9.43 -2.91 -0.59
N ALA A 142 -10.43 -2.94 -1.47
CA ALA A 142 -11.83 -2.78 -1.09
C ALA A 142 -12.45 -4.03 -0.43
N GLY A 143 -11.75 -5.19 -0.49
CA GLY A 143 -12.27 -6.45 0.02
C GLY A 143 -13.51 -6.98 -0.71
N CYS A 144 -13.79 -6.46 -1.91
CA CYS A 144 -14.95 -6.86 -2.69
C CYS A 144 -14.67 -8.09 -3.56
N VAL A 145 -15.73 -8.66 -4.12
CA VAL A 145 -15.66 -9.78 -5.07
C VAL A 145 -15.16 -9.26 -6.42
N SER A 146 -14.36 -10.06 -7.14
CA SER A 146 -13.98 -9.77 -8.52
C SER A 146 -15.22 -9.51 -9.38
N ASP A 147 -15.08 -8.62 -10.34
CA ASP A 147 -16.16 -8.13 -11.23
C ASP A 147 -17.15 -7.14 -10.59
N TRP A 148 -17.00 -6.86 -9.30
CA TRP A 148 -17.72 -5.76 -8.66
C TRP A 148 -16.94 -4.45 -8.76
N CYS A 149 -17.67 -3.33 -8.84
CA CYS A 149 -17.04 -2.02 -8.91
C CYS A 149 -16.51 -1.61 -7.52
N PRO A 150 -15.19 -1.51 -7.32
CA PRO A 150 -14.63 -1.15 -6.02
C PRO A 150 -15.01 0.27 -5.58
N LYS A 151 -15.37 1.16 -6.50
CA LYS A 151 -15.83 2.53 -6.18
C LYS A 151 -17.13 2.57 -5.39
N TRP A 152 -18.03 1.59 -5.57
CA TRP A 152 -19.27 1.52 -4.81
C TRP A 152 -19.04 1.08 -3.36
N VAL A 153 -18.01 0.30 -3.11
CA VAL A 153 -17.67 -0.19 -1.77
C VAL A 153 -16.97 0.87 -0.92
N ILE A 154 -16.33 1.86 -1.57
CA ILE A 154 -15.64 2.98 -0.88
C ILE A 154 -16.63 3.86 -0.10
N TYR A 155 -17.92 3.88 -0.46
CA TYR A 155 -18.97 4.56 0.31
C TYR A 155 -19.48 3.75 1.51
N SER A 156 -19.04 2.49 1.66
CA SER A 156 -19.32 1.72 2.88
C SER A 156 -18.35 2.14 4.00
N PRO A 157 -18.84 2.42 5.22
CA PRO A 157 -17.98 2.82 6.35
C PRO A 157 -16.91 1.78 6.72
N CYS A 158 -16.97 0.57 6.14
CA CYS A 158 -15.97 -0.47 6.31
C CYS A 158 -14.56 -0.12 5.76
N PHE A 159 -14.42 0.78 4.80
CA PHE A 159 -13.11 1.00 4.15
C PHE A 159 -12.11 1.72 5.05
N LEU A 160 -12.55 2.74 5.74
CA LEU A 160 -11.72 3.46 6.72
C LEU A 160 -11.57 2.66 8.02
N THR A 161 -12.58 1.89 8.41
CA THR A 161 -12.55 1.03 9.60
C THR A 161 -11.65 -0.19 9.42
N THR A 162 -11.53 -0.76 8.22
CA THR A 162 -10.70 -1.96 8.03
C THR A 162 -9.20 -1.65 8.16
N ILE A 163 -8.74 -0.47 7.75
CA ILE A 163 -7.34 -0.05 7.99
C ILE A 163 -7.14 0.41 9.45
N LEU A 164 -8.20 0.89 10.11
CA LEU A 164 -8.14 1.45 11.46
C LEU A 164 -8.54 0.47 12.58
N MET A 165 -9.29 -0.60 12.29
CA MET A 165 -9.85 -1.51 13.31
C MET A 165 -9.03 -2.79 13.58
N TYR A 166 -7.98 -3.08 12.84
CA TYR A 166 -7.07 -4.18 13.19
C TYR A 166 -5.82 -3.66 13.92
N SER A 167 -6.01 -2.82 14.90
CA SER A 167 -4.99 -2.45 15.90
C SER A 167 -5.40 -2.93 17.28
#